data_c5436a9e4f22f8a144c823c4e8285aa7
#
_entry.id   c5436a9e4f22f8a144c823c4e8285aa7
#
_cell.length_a   1.000
_cell.length_b   1.000
_cell.length_c   1.000
_cell.angle_alpha   90.00
_cell.angle_beta   90.00
_cell.angle_gamma   90.00
#
_symmetry.space_group_name_H-M   'P 1'
#
loop_
_entity.id
_entity.type
_entity.pdbx_description
1 polymer ?
#
loop_
_entity_poly.entity_id
_entity_poly.type
_entity_poly.pdbx_seq_one_letter_code
_entity_poly.pdbx_strand_id
1 'polypeptide(L)'
;MMSPARYRAFWGAVGEQFPDLSGAASTRYYADNEQRLFTEHFPPLHGLSILKTDLWDEARNTRIMVWARDRGARTFGVDISMPTVLLARDAFAATTPGRGLAAAAGDVRDLPFRDSSFDAIYSMGTIEHFAETERAVAEIIRVLKPGGVAIVGVPNRHDPFLRPLLATIMQAVGAYGYGYEKSYSRKALRHMLQRAGFEVIDETAILFMPGWLRMLDLACHAWCRPLASVTEALLKPFAYLDRHLPAVRRHGYLLATVVRKPAIADRAPATAP
;
A
#
# COMPACT_ATOMS: atom_id res chain seq x y z
N MET A 1 -17.78 14.65 7.73
CA MET A 1 -17.27 13.78 6.63
C MET A 1 -16.85 14.67 5.47
N MET A 2 -15.66 14.51 4.90
CA MET A 2 -15.25 15.31 3.73
C MET A 2 -16.02 14.87 2.49
N SER A 3 -16.44 15.83 1.66
CA SER A 3 -17.06 15.50 0.36
C SER A 3 -16.03 14.86 -0.59
N PRO A 4 -16.44 14.06 -1.59
CA PRO A 4 -15.52 13.48 -2.58
C PRO A 4 -14.64 14.53 -3.29
N ALA A 5 -15.16 15.73 -3.54
CA ALA A 5 -14.40 16.82 -4.15
C ALA A 5 -13.30 17.34 -3.20
N ARG A 6 -13.60 17.45 -1.90
CA ARG A 6 -12.60 17.85 -0.90
C ARG A 6 -11.52 16.80 -0.71
N TYR A 7 -11.87 15.50 -0.78
CA TYR A 7 -10.89 14.41 -0.76
C TYR A 7 -9.94 14.51 -1.95
N ARG A 8 -10.47 14.70 -3.15
CA ARG A 8 -9.63 14.85 -4.37
C ARG A 8 -8.69 16.05 -4.27
N ALA A 9 -9.20 17.19 -3.81
CA ALA A 9 -8.38 18.41 -3.65
C ALA A 9 -7.27 18.23 -2.61
N PHE A 10 -7.58 17.60 -1.47
CA PHE A 10 -6.61 17.32 -0.41
C PHE A 10 -5.48 16.41 -0.91
N TRP A 11 -5.81 15.26 -1.48
CA TRP A 11 -4.82 14.31 -1.97
C TRP A 11 -4.07 14.83 -3.21
N GLY A 12 -4.70 15.68 -4.02
CA GLY A 12 -4.02 16.40 -5.09
C GLY A 12 -2.90 17.28 -4.56
N ALA A 13 -3.17 18.09 -3.55
CA ALA A 13 -2.16 18.93 -2.91
C ALA A 13 -1.04 18.10 -2.25
N VAL A 14 -1.38 16.99 -1.56
CA VAL A 14 -0.39 16.08 -0.98
C VAL A 14 0.51 15.48 -2.06
N GLY A 15 -0.03 15.05 -3.20
CA GLY A 15 0.74 14.46 -4.31
C GLY A 15 1.76 15.43 -4.91
N GLU A 16 1.48 16.73 -4.92
CA GLU A 16 2.35 17.76 -5.49
C GLU A 16 3.45 18.25 -4.54
N GLN A 17 3.24 18.17 -3.22
CA GLN A 17 4.11 18.78 -2.21
C GLN A 17 5.45 18.07 -1.99
N PHE A 18 5.55 16.79 -2.33
CA PHE A 18 6.74 16.00 -2.01
C PHE A 18 7.70 15.88 -3.21
N PRO A 19 9.03 16.00 -3.00
CA PRO A 19 10.03 15.69 -4.01
C PRO A 19 10.08 14.18 -4.30
N ASP A 20 10.94 13.77 -5.22
CA ASP A 20 11.26 12.35 -5.43
C ASP A 20 12.01 11.80 -4.21
N LEU A 21 11.46 10.78 -3.58
CA LEU A 21 11.97 10.12 -2.37
C LEU A 21 12.54 8.72 -2.66
N SER A 22 12.57 8.29 -3.91
CA SER A 22 12.97 6.93 -4.31
C SER A 22 14.40 6.54 -3.88
N GLY A 23 15.28 7.54 -3.68
CA GLY A 23 16.65 7.34 -3.21
C GLY A 23 16.83 7.29 -1.69
N ALA A 24 15.80 7.57 -0.88
CA ALA A 24 15.90 7.55 0.58
C ALA A 24 16.16 6.12 1.11
N ALA A 25 16.90 6.00 2.21
CA ALA A 25 17.24 4.70 2.79
C ALA A 25 16.01 3.95 3.27
N SER A 26 15.07 4.65 3.91
CA SER A 26 13.79 4.07 4.33
C SER A 26 12.91 3.66 3.17
N THR A 27 13.01 4.34 2.02
CA THR A 27 12.30 3.97 0.79
C THR A 27 12.87 2.68 0.19
N ARG A 28 14.20 2.54 0.14
CA ARG A 28 14.84 1.28 -0.31
C ARG A 28 14.44 0.11 0.59
N TYR A 29 14.44 0.31 1.90
CA TYR A 29 13.97 -0.70 2.86
C TYR A 29 12.49 -1.05 2.64
N TYR A 30 11.65 -0.08 2.36
CA TYR A 30 10.25 -0.32 2.02
C TYR A 30 10.12 -1.12 0.71
N ALA A 31 10.84 -0.74 -0.33
CA ALA A 31 10.85 -1.46 -1.60
C ALA A 31 11.29 -2.94 -1.43
N ASP A 32 12.32 -3.21 -0.62
CA ASP A 32 12.73 -4.58 -0.28
C ASP A 32 11.59 -5.38 0.38
N ASN A 33 10.82 -4.75 1.27
CA ASN A 33 9.67 -5.37 1.92
C ASN A 33 8.53 -5.66 0.93
N GLU A 34 8.21 -4.71 0.05
CA GLU A 34 7.18 -4.90 -0.99
C GLU A 34 7.58 -6.01 -1.97
N GLN A 35 8.84 -6.03 -2.44
CA GLN A 35 9.37 -7.07 -3.32
C GLN A 35 9.28 -8.45 -2.66
N ARG A 36 9.56 -8.54 -1.37
CA ARG A 36 9.39 -9.77 -0.59
C ARG A 36 7.92 -10.19 -0.56
N LEU A 37 6.98 -9.30 -0.22
CA LEU A 37 5.55 -9.60 -0.22
C LEU A 37 5.07 -10.12 -1.57
N PHE A 38 5.47 -9.48 -2.66
CA PHE A 38 5.13 -9.93 -4.02
C PHE A 38 5.70 -11.31 -4.33
N THR A 39 6.96 -11.56 -3.95
CA THR A 39 7.64 -12.83 -4.25
C THR A 39 7.09 -13.99 -3.41
N GLU A 40 6.74 -13.74 -2.14
CA GLU A 40 6.26 -14.78 -1.22
C GLU A 40 4.78 -15.13 -1.45
N HIS A 41 3.95 -14.17 -1.90
CA HIS A 41 2.49 -14.33 -1.86
C HIS A 41 1.78 -14.26 -3.21
N PHE A 42 2.33 -13.59 -4.21
CA PHE A 42 1.74 -13.62 -5.54
C PHE A 42 2.27 -14.81 -6.35
N PRO A 43 1.47 -15.35 -7.29
CA PRO A 43 1.98 -16.27 -8.30
C PRO A 43 3.12 -15.64 -9.12
N PRO A 44 3.87 -16.42 -9.93
CA PRO A 44 4.86 -15.87 -10.86
C PRO A 44 4.27 -14.71 -11.66
N LEU A 45 4.92 -13.55 -11.62
CA LEU A 45 4.32 -12.28 -12.07
C LEU A 45 4.09 -12.18 -13.57
N HIS A 46 4.79 -13.01 -14.36
CA HIS A 46 4.70 -12.98 -15.82
C HIS A 46 3.26 -13.20 -16.32
N GLY A 47 2.74 -12.25 -17.06
CA GLY A 47 1.38 -12.29 -17.61
C GLY A 47 0.25 -11.90 -16.65
N LEU A 48 0.51 -11.78 -15.33
CA LEU A 48 -0.51 -11.35 -14.37
C LEU A 48 -0.96 -9.91 -14.60
N SER A 49 -2.25 -9.67 -14.49
CA SER A 49 -2.81 -8.31 -14.36
C SER A 49 -2.84 -7.93 -12.89
N ILE A 50 -2.01 -6.96 -12.49
CA ILE A 50 -1.87 -6.51 -11.12
C ILE A 50 -2.40 -5.09 -10.98
N LEU A 51 -3.33 -4.85 -10.04
CA LEU A 51 -3.83 -3.52 -9.69
C LEU A 51 -3.18 -3.02 -8.41
N LYS A 52 -2.71 -1.77 -8.40
CA LYS A 52 -2.37 -1.01 -7.18
C LYS A 52 -3.42 0.08 -6.94
N THR A 53 -3.90 0.20 -5.69
CA THR A 53 -5.05 1.07 -5.34
C THR A 53 -4.66 2.47 -4.87
N ASP A 54 -3.39 2.79 -4.84
CA ASP A 54 -2.84 4.13 -4.70
C ASP A 54 -1.58 4.26 -5.55
N LEU A 55 -1.24 5.45 -5.97
CA LEU A 55 -0.10 5.68 -6.87
C LEU A 55 0.92 6.66 -6.29
N TRP A 56 0.78 7.06 -5.03
CA TRP A 56 1.74 7.97 -4.43
C TRP A 56 3.16 7.36 -4.37
N ASP A 57 3.26 6.09 -3.98
CA ASP A 57 4.54 5.37 -3.96
C ASP A 57 5.13 5.20 -5.36
N GLU A 58 4.29 5.04 -6.39
CA GLU A 58 4.74 4.96 -7.79
C GLU A 58 5.25 6.30 -8.31
N ALA A 59 4.65 7.39 -7.86
CA ALA A 59 5.03 8.74 -8.25
C ALA A 59 6.31 9.22 -7.56
N ARG A 60 6.48 8.91 -6.26
CA ARG A 60 7.45 9.59 -5.40
C ARG A 60 8.36 8.66 -4.58
N ASN A 61 8.08 7.36 -4.48
CA ASN A 61 8.66 6.48 -3.48
C ASN A 61 9.19 5.16 -4.08
N THR A 62 8.61 4.00 -3.73
CA THR A 62 9.19 2.67 -3.98
C THR A 62 9.12 2.19 -5.42
N ARG A 63 8.10 2.60 -6.18
CA ARG A 63 7.87 2.19 -7.58
C ARG A 63 7.80 0.68 -7.75
N ILE A 64 7.09 -0.02 -6.87
CA ILE A 64 6.99 -1.49 -6.88
C ILE A 64 6.35 -2.02 -8.19
N MET A 65 5.47 -1.25 -8.82
CA MET A 65 4.83 -1.65 -10.07
C MET A 65 5.81 -1.61 -11.25
N VAL A 66 6.87 -0.77 -11.21
CA VAL A 66 7.99 -0.83 -12.17
C VAL A 66 8.71 -2.18 -12.03
N TRP A 67 9.04 -2.55 -10.80
CA TRP A 67 9.69 -3.83 -10.50
C TRP A 67 8.84 -5.05 -10.92
N ALA A 68 7.52 -5.00 -10.74
CA ALA A 68 6.58 -6.04 -11.17
C ALA A 68 6.49 -6.13 -12.69
N ARG A 69 6.41 -4.98 -13.39
CA ARG A 69 6.41 -4.91 -14.86
C ARG A 69 7.68 -5.54 -15.45
N ASP A 70 8.83 -5.26 -14.87
CA ASP A 70 10.12 -5.78 -15.35
C ASP A 70 10.21 -7.30 -15.21
N ARG A 71 9.30 -7.90 -14.42
CA ARG A 71 9.08 -9.35 -14.29
C ARG A 71 7.92 -9.88 -15.13
N GLY A 72 7.44 -9.07 -16.07
CA GLY A 72 6.45 -9.47 -17.06
C GLY A 72 4.99 -9.27 -16.64
N ALA A 73 4.71 -8.61 -15.51
CA ALA A 73 3.35 -8.26 -15.11
C ALA A 73 2.74 -7.18 -16.02
N ARG A 74 1.44 -7.23 -16.22
CA ARG A 74 0.63 -6.12 -16.73
C ARG A 74 0.18 -5.29 -15.56
N THR A 75 0.65 -4.05 -15.48
CA THR A 75 0.49 -3.19 -14.31
C THR A 75 -0.60 -2.15 -14.51
N PHE A 76 -1.49 -2.08 -13.55
CA PHE A 76 -2.60 -1.14 -13.49
C PHE A 76 -2.56 -0.37 -12.19
N GLY A 77 -3.04 0.88 -12.21
CA GLY A 77 -3.08 1.68 -11.02
C GLY A 77 -4.31 2.59 -10.97
N VAL A 78 -4.76 2.89 -9.77
CA VAL A 78 -5.82 3.86 -9.52
C VAL A 78 -5.43 4.76 -8.36
N ASP A 79 -5.68 6.04 -8.49
CA ASP A 79 -5.51 7.03 -7.42
C ASP A 79 -6.65 8.06 -7.48
N ILE A 80 -7.06 8.57 -6.34
CA ILE A 80 -8.10 9.59 -6.27
C ILE A 80 -7.59 10.95 -6.81
N SER A 81 -6.27 11.17 -6.79
CA SER A 81 -5.57 12.37 -7.22
C SER A 81 -5.09 12.24 -8.67
N MET A 82 -5.67 13.03 -9.58
CA MET A 82 -5.19 13.10 -10.96
C MET A 82 -3.72 13.55 -11.08
N PRO A 83 -3.24 14.55 -10.33
CA PRO A 83 -1.81 14.88 -10.32
C PRO A 83 -0.91 13.68 -9.98
N THR A 84 -1.26 12.89 -8.96
CA THR A 84 -0.52 11.68 -8.60
C THR A 84 -0.53 10.65 -9.73
N VAL A 85 -1.67 10.44 -10.40
CA VAL A 85 -1.77 9.55 -11.58
C VAL A 85 -0.80 9.98 -12.67
N LEU A 86 -0.75 11.27 -13.00
CA LEU A 86 0.12 11.78 -14.06
C LEU A 86 1.60 11.61 -13.68
N LEU A 87 1.98 11.98 -12.45
CA LEU A 87 3.35 11.81 -11.95
C LEU A 87 3.79 10.34 -11.94
N ALA A 88 2.91 9.42 -11.54
CA ALA A 88 3.20 7.99 -11.58
C ALA A 88 3.41 7.49 -13.01
N ARG A 89 2.59 7.93 -13.96
CA ARG A 89 2.75 7.60 -15.39
C ARG A 89 4.07 8.11 -15.95
N ASP A 90 4.45 9.35 -15.62
CA ASP A 90 5.70 9.95 -16.06
C ASP A 90 6.92 9.21 -15.45
N ALA A 91 6.89 8.91 -14.15
CA ALA A 91 7.92 8.13 -13.49
C ALA A 91 8.08 6.72 -14.11
N PHE A 92 6.97 6.11 -14.50
CA PHE A 92 6.95 4.82 -15.18
C PHE A 92 7.54 4.89 -16.59
N ALA A 93 7.13 5.87 -17.37
CA ALA A 93 7.60 6.09 -18.74
C ALA A 93 9.11 6.39 -18.79
N ALA A 94 9.63 7.09 -17.79
CA ALA A 94 11.05 7.41 -17.67
C ALA A 94 11.94 6.16 -17.47
N THR A 95 11.40 5.06 -16.95
CA THR A 95 12.18 3.83 -16.70
C THR A 95 12.24 2.90 -17.91
N THR A 96 11.20 2.86 -18.76
CA THR A 96 11.19 2.02 -19.98
C THR A 96 10.24 2.62 -21.02
N PRO A 97 10.77 3.22 -22.09
CA PRO A 97 9.95 3.73 -23.18
C PRO A 97 9.03 2.66 -23.78
N GLY A 98 7.77 3.03 -24.03
CA GLY A 98 6.78 2.15 -24.69
C GLY A 98 6.07 1.12 -23.77
N ARG A 99 6.44 1.03 -22.48
CA ARG A 99 5.74 0.19 -21.49
C ARG A 99 5.22 1.04 -20.34
N GLY A 100 4.09 1.70 -20.55
CA GLY A 100 3.47 2.58 -19.57
C GLY A 100 2.71 1.85 -18.46
N LEU A 101 2.44 2.56 -17.36
CA LEU A 101 1.46 2.18 -16.35
C LEU A 101 0.05 2.50 -16.88
N ALA A 102 -0.84 1.52 -16.93
CA ALA A 102 -2.25 1.76 -17.21
C ALA A 102 -2.92 2.32 -15.94
N ALA A 103 -2.89 3.64 -15.79
CA ALA A 103 -3.37 4.31 -14.59
C ALA A 103 -4.59 5.19 -14.88
N ALA A 104 -5.53 5.20 -13.93
CA ALA A 104 -6.75 6.00 -13.98
C ALA A 104 -6.95 6.79 -12.68
N ALA A 105 -7.59 7.96 -12.78
CA ALA A 105 -8.13 8.62 -11.59
C ALA A 105 -9.43 7.92 -11.18
N GLY A 106 -9.54 7.55 -9.89
CA GLY A 106 -10.70 6.85 -9.38
C GLY A 106 -10.66 6.73 -7.85
N ASP A 107 -11.82 6.45 -7.29
CA ASP A 107 -11.98 6.22 -5.85
C ASP A 107 -11.94 4.71 -5.59
N VAL A 108 -11.14 4.27 -4.63
CA VAL A 108 -11.06 2.84 -4.27
C VAL A 108 -12.39 2.29 -3.77
N ARG A 109 -13.32 3.15 -3.34
CA ARG A 109 -14.69 2.80 -2.93
C ARG A 109 -15.67 2.62 -4.10
N ASP A 110 -15.20 2.92 -5.34
CA ASP A 110 -15.98 2.82 -6.58
C ASP A 110 -14.99 2.70 -7.75
N LEU A 111 -14.37 1.52 -7.85
CA LEU A 111 -13.28 1.27 -8.79
C LEU A 111 -13.78 1.25 -10.24
N PRO A 112 -13.16 2.00 -11.17
CA PRO A 112 -13.59 2.09 -12.57
C PRO A 112 -13.19 0.86 -13.40
N PHE A 113 -13.33 -0.32 -12.82
CA PHE A 113 -12.97 -1.59 -13.46
C PHE A 113 -14.13 -2.58 -13.39
N ARG A 114 -14.20 -3.48 -14.37
CA ARG A 114 -15.18 -4.57 -14.39
C ARG A 114 -14.87 -5.58 -13.29
N ASP A 115 -15.89 -6.35 -12.92
CA ASP A 115 -15.75 -7.49 -12.02
C ASP A 115 -14.71 -8.48 -12.55
N SER A 116 -13.97 -9.10 -11.63
CA SER A 116 -13.00 -10.18 -11.95
C SER A 116 -11.98 -9.80 -13.04
N SER A 117 -11.43 -8.60 -12.96
CA SER A 117 -10.48 -8.05 -13.95
C SER A 117 -9.02 -8.38 -13.63
N PHE A 118 -8.67 -8.55 -12.34
CA PHE A 118 -7.28 -8.63 -11.91
C PHE A 118 -6.94 -9.98 -11.29
N ASP A 119 -5.74 -10.47 -11.59
CA ASP A 119 -5.19 -11.70 -11.01
C ASP A 119 -4.64 -11.45 -9.60
N ALA A 120 -4.10 -10.25 -9.38
CA ALA A 120 -3.55 -9.81 -8.10
C ALA A 120 -3.88 -8.34 -7.82
N ILE A 121 -4.04 -7.99 -6.53
CA ILE A 121 -4.27 -6.60 -6.08
C ILE A 121 -3.31 -6.28 -4.93
N TYR A 122 -2.69 -5.10 -4.99
CA TYR A 122 -1.88 -4.55 -3.92
C TYR A 122 -2.49 -3.23 -3.43
N SER A 123 -2.99 -3.25 -2.19
CA SER A 123 -3.64 -2.12 -1.53
C SER A 123 -2.94 -1.87 -0.19
N MET A 124 -1.96 -0.98 -0.18
CA MET A 124 -1.15 -0.68 0.99
C MET A 124 -1.25 0.80 1.34
N GLY A 125 -1.70 1.11 2.55
CA GLY A 125 -1.79 2.51 2.97
C GLY A 125 -2.92 3.30 2.29
N THR A 126 -4.06 2.66 1.96
CA THR A 126 -5.14 3.29 1.18
C THR A 126 -6.46 3.33 1.94
N ILE A 127 -6.94 2.17 2.39
CA ILE A 127 -8.32 2.03 2.88
C ILE A 127 -8.57 2.64 4.26
N GLU A 128 -7.53 2.94 5.00
CA GLU A 128 -7.59 3.57 6.33
C GLU A 128 -8.01 5.04 6.31
N HIS A 129 -7.89 5.68 5.18
CA HIS A 129 -8.20 7.10 5.01
C HIS A 129 -9.70 7.39 4.85
N PHE A 130 -10.54 6.35 4.74
CA PHE A 130 -11.98 6.48 4.53
C PHE A 130 -12.78 6.00 5.74
N ALA A 131 -13.92 6.65 5.99
CA ALA A 131 -14.89 6.15 6.97
C ALA A 131 -15.51 4.84 6.50
N GLU A 132 -15.82 4.76 5.19
CA GLU A 132 -16.48 3.63 4.53
C GLU A 132 -15.47 2.56 4.06
N THR A 133 -14.60 2.10 4.96
CA THR A 133 -13.53 1.13 4.66
C THR A 133 -14.06 -0.17 4.06
N GLU A 134 -15.22 -0.67 4.57
CA GLU A 134 -15.85 -1.88 4.06
C GLU A 134 -16.27 -1.76 2.58
N ARG A 135 -16.64 -0.56 2.13
CA ARG A 135 -16.97 -0.32 0.72
C ARG A 135 -15.73 -0.47 -0.17
N ALA A 136 -14.58 0.05 0.27
CA ALA A 136 -13.32 -0.14 -0.45
C ALA A 136 -12.92 -1.62 -0.53
N VAL A 137 -13.08 -2.37 0.58
CA VAL A 137 -12.83 -3.82 0.60
C VAL A 137 -13.78 -4.58 -0.32
N ALA A 138 -15.07 -4.19 -0.38
CA ALA A 138 -16.04 -4.78 -1.30
C ALA A 138 -15.68 -4.56 -2.77
N GLU A 139 -15.13 -3.41 -3.12
CA GLU A 139 -14.64 -3.12 -4.47
C GLU A 139 -13.38 -3.93 -4.81
N ILE A 140 -12.44 -4.06 -3.86
CA ILE A 140 -11.24 -4.89 -4.03
C ILE A 140 -11.63 -6.35 -4.36
N ILE A 141 -12.56 -6.96 -3.59
CA ILE A 141 -13.00 -8.34 -3.89
C ILE A 141 -13.81 -8.42 -5.19
N ARG A 142 -14.58 -7.39 -5.54
CA ARG A 142 -15.37 -7.36 -6.77
C ARG A 142 -14.46 -7.46 -7.99
N VAL A 143 -13.44 -6.61 -8.07
CA VAL A 143 -12.56 -6.53 -9.24
C VAL A 143 -11.49 -7.62 -9.28
N LEU A 144 -11.24 -8.34 -8.17
CA LEU A 144 -10.35 -9.49 -8.11
C LEU A 144 -11.02 -10.72 -8.75
N LYS A 145 -10.27 -11.47 -9.55
CA LYS A 145 -10.74 -12.73 -10.15
C LYS A 145 -11.00 -13.79 -9.08
N PRO A 146 -11.92 -14.74 -9.27
CA PRO A 146 -12.00 -15.94 -8.46
C PRO A 146 -10.63 -16.66 -8.41
N GLY A 147 -10.18 -17.05 -7.22
CA GLY A 147 -8.83 -17.60 -6.98
C GLY A 147 -7.71 -16.57 -6.94
N GLY A 148 -7.97 -15.31 -7.32
CA GLY A 148 -6.99 -14.23 -7.26
C GLY A 148 -6.57 -13.87 -5.84
N VAL A 149 -5.39 -13.28 -5.70
CA VAL A 149 -4.77 -12.92 -4.41
C VAL A 149 -4.70 -11.41 -4.24
N ALA A 150 -5.06 -10.92 -3.07
CA ALA A 150 -4.82 -9.51 -2.73
C ALA A 150 -3.96 -9.40 -1.46
N ILE A 151 -3.10 -8.38 -1.43
CA ILE A 151 -2.39 -7.95 -0.23
C ILE A 151 -3.02 -6.63 0.19
N VAL A 152 -3.63 -6.62 1.38
CA VAL A 152 -4.28 -5.44 1.94
C VAL A 152 -3.55 -5.02 3.20
N GLY A 153 -3.02 -3.80 3.20
CA GLY A 153 -2.24 -3.29 4.32
C GLY A 153 -2.72 -1.93 4.82
N VAL A 154 -2.62 -1.77 6.14
CA VAL A 154 -3.05 -0.58 6.89
C VAL A 154 -2.10 -0.32 8.06
N PRO A 155 -2.09 0.90 8.64
CA PRO A 155 -1.30 1.21 9.82
C PRO A 155 -1.60 0.27 10.99
N ASN A 156 -0.52 -0.25 11.58
CA ASN A 156 -0.59 -1.18 12.71
C ASN A 156 -0.90 -0.42 14.01
N ARG A 157 -2.05 -0.71 14.62
CA ARG A 157 -2.43 -0.14 15.92
C ARG A 157 -1.49 -0.52 17.06
N HIS A 158 -0.83 -1.67 16.95
CA HIS A 158 0.09 -2.21 17.95
C HIS A 158 1.55 -2.09 17.49
N ASP A 159 1.86 -1.04 16.72
CA ASP A 159 3.23 -0.72 16.35
C ASP A 159 4.07 -0.48 17.63
N PRO A 160 5.19 -1.20 17.82
CA PRO A 160 5.99 -1.11 19.04
C PRO A 160 6.69 0.24 19.21
N PHE A 161 6.77 1.04 18.16
CA PHE A 161 7.39 2.37 18.16
C PHE A 161 6.41 3.52 18.36
N LEU A 162 5.20 3.21 18.85
CA LEU A 162 4.17 4.17 19.24
C LEU A 162 3.70 5.11 18.11
N ARG A 163 3.83 4.71 16.85
CA ARG A 163 3.37 5.51 15.71
C ARG A 163 1.89 5.92 15.81
N PRO A 164 0.94 5.04 16.20
CA PRO A 164 -0.46 5.43 16.31
C PRO A 164 -0.69 6.55 17.34
N LEU A 165 0.04 6.53 18.44
CA LEU A 165 -0.03 7.60 19.46
C LEU A 165 0.49 8.92 18.89
N LEU A 166 1.66 8.91 18.22
CA LEU A 166 2.23 10.10 17.60
C LEU A 166 1.31 10.65 16.50
N ALA A 167 0.74 9.79 15.63
CA ALA A 167 -0.21 10.19 14.62
C ALA A 167 -1.46 10.84 15.22
N THR A 168 -2.00 10.29 16.32
CA THR A 168 -3.15 10.85 17.04
C THR A 168 -2.85 12.23 17.61
N ILE A 169 -1.68 12.40 18.22
CA ILE A 169 -1.24 13.70 18.75
C ILE A 169 -1.10 14.72 17.62
N MET A 170 -0.44 14.36 16.53
CA MET A 170 -0.24 15.23 15.36
C MET A 170 -1.57 15.60 14.70
N GLN A 171 -2.52 14.67 14.60
CA GLN A 171 -3.87 14.95 14.13
C GLN A 171 -4.60 15.95 15.03
N ALA A 172 -4.51 15.78 16.35
CA ALA A 172 -5.17 16.65 17.32
C ALA A 172 -4.65 18.09 17.26
N VAL A 173 -3.37 18.30 16.97
CA VAL A 173 -2.76 19.63 16.82
C VAL A 173 -2.77 20.15 15.37
N GLY A 174 -3.39 19.42 14.43
CA GLY A 174 -3.49 19.83 13.01
C GLY A 174 -2.18 19.75 12.22
N ALA A 175 -1.16 19.04 12.73
CA ALA A 175 0.16 18.92 12.13
C ALA A 175 0.35 17.61 11.32
N TYR A 176 -0.69 16.75 11.21
CA TYR A 176 -0.62 15.50 10.50
C TYR A 176 -0.92 15.68 9.00
N GLY A 177 0.09 15.53 8.16
CA GLY A 177 0.01 15.82 6.72
C GLY A 177 -0.86 14.86 5.89
N TYR A 178 -1.24 13.69 6.44
CA TYR A 178 -2.01 12.67 5.72
C TYR A 178 -3.52 12.68 6.06
N GLY A 179 -3.99 13.71 6.75
CA GLY A 179 -5.41 13.88 7.08
C GLY A 179 -5.96 12.81 8.01
N TYR A 180 -7.20 12.36 7.73
CA TYR A 180 -7.83 11.31 8.53
C TYR A 180 -7.19 9.95 8.23
N GLU A 181 -6.76 9.25 9.27
CA GLU A 181 -6.17 7.92 9.20
C GLU A 181 -6.60 7.07 10.39
N LYS A 182 -7.02 5.84 10.13
CA LYS A 182 -7.29 4.83 11.15
C LYS A 182 -6.13 3.86 11.27
N SER A 183 -5.84 3.43 12.50
CA SER A 183 -4.95 2.29 12.73
C SER A 183 -5.77 1.06 13.11
N TYR A 184 -5.38 -0.10 12.60
CA TYR A 184 -6.09 -1.36 12.81
C TYR A 184 -5.27 -2.34 13.66
N SER A 185 -5.96 -3.12 14.48
CA SER A 185 -5.36 -4.36 14.99
C SER A 185 -5.42 -5.44 13.91
N ARG A 186 -4.50 -6.39 13.94
CA ARG A 186 -4.50 -7.55 13.03
C ARG A 186 -5.86 -8.26 13.03
N LYS A 187 -6.43 -8.51 14.23
CA LYS A 187 -7.75 -9.14 14.37
C LYS A 187 -8.86 -8.35 13.68
N ALA A 188 -8.85 -7.00 13.81
CA ALA A 188 -9.88 -6.16 13.20
C ALA A 188 -9.79 -6.18 11.66
N LEU A 189 -8.57 -6.08 11.11
CA LEU A 189 -8.35 -6.16 9.66
C LEU A 189 -8.77 -7.53 9.11
N ARG A 190 -8.31 -8.62 9.73
CA ARG A 190 -8.70 -9.99 9.38
C ARG A 190 -10.23 -10.15 9.33
N HIS A 191 -10.91 -9.75 10.40
CA HIS A 191 -12.36 -9.91 10.52
C HIS A 191 -13.11 -9.11 9.44
N MET A 192 -12.66 -7.90 9.13
CA MET A 192 -13.24 -7.07 8.06
C MET A 192 -13.09 -7.75 6.70
N LEU A 193 -11.91 -8.27 6.37
CA LEU A 193 -11.65 -8.96 5.11
C LEU A 193 -12.46 -10.26 5.00
N GLN A 194 -12.55 -11.04 6.07
CA GLN A 194 -13.36 -12.28 6.10
C GLN A 194 -14.86 -11.97 5.92
N ARG A 195 -15.39 -10.91 6.55
CA ARG A 195 -16.80 -10.51 6.36
C ARG A 195 -17.10 -10.08 4.92
N ALA A 196 -16.11 -9.55 4.20
CA ALA A 196 -16.24 -9.23 2.79
C ALA A 196 -16.21 -10.47 1.88
N GLY A 197 -15.96 -11.67 2.43
CA GLY A 197 -15.91 -12.91 1.69
C GLY A 197 -14.53 -13.37 1.24
N PHE A 198 -13.47 -12.77 1.76
CA PHE A 198 -12.10 -13.22 1.52
C PHE A 198 -11.71 -14.42 2.42
N GLU A 199 -10.90 -15.31 1.88
CA GLU A 199 -10.10 -16.28 2.62
C GLU A 199 -8.76 -15.65 3.01
N VAL A 200 -8.42 -15.64 4.29
CA VAL A 200 -7.12 -15.13 4.77
C VAL A 200 -6.08 -16.23 4.63
N ILE A 201 -5.02 -15.96 3.86
CA ILE A 201 -3.92 -16.91 3.60
C ILE A 201 -2.78 -16.70 4.58
N ASP A 202 -2.39 -15.43 4.78
CA ASP A 202 -1.27 -15.08 5.66
C ASP A 202 -1.46 -13.68 6.26
N GLU A 203 -0.74 -13.44 7.36
CA GLU A 203 -0.73 -12.15 8.06
C GLU A 203 0.68 -11.81 8.49
N THR A 204 1.19 -10.73 7.96
CA THR A 204 2.51 -10.20 8.27
C THR A 204 2.44 -8.70 8.56
N ALA A 205 3.58 -8.09 8.75
CA ALA A 205 3.74 -6.64 8.79
C ALA A 205 5.05 -6.28 8.11
N ILE A 206 5.17 -5.03 7.69
CA ILE A 206 6.35 -4.49 7.02
C ILE A 206 6.82 -3.23 7.72
N LEU A 207 8.05 -2.80 7.39
CA LEU A 207 8.67 -1.60 7.95
C LEU A 207 8.83 -1.70 9.48
N PHE A 208 9.57 -2.70 9.95
CA PHE A 208 9.94 -2.80 11.37
C PHE A 208 10.95 -1.70 11.70
N MET A 209 10.47 -0.49 11.91
CA MET A 209 11.26 0.68 12.30
C MET A 209 10.38 1.77 12.91
N PRO A 210 10.97 2.70 13.73
CA PRO A 210 10.23 3.85 14.23
C PRO A 210 9.71 4.74 13.10
N GLY A 211 8.41 5.07 13.11
CA GLY A 211 7.81 5.94 12.09
C GLY A 211 8.46 7.34 12.04
N TRP A 212 8.85 7.89 13.18
CA TRP A 212 9.57 9.17 13.24
C TRP A 212 10.95 9.11 12.55
N LEU A 213 11.66 7.96 12.63
CA LEU A 213 12.95 7.79 11.96
C LEU A 213 12.76 7.74 10.43
N ARG A 214 11.69 7.09 9.95
CA ARG A 214 11.32 7.16 8.53
C ARG A 214 11.08 8.59 8.09
N MET A 215 10.27 9.35 8.83
CA MET A 215 9.98 10.75 8.46
C MET A 215 11.24 11.61 8.46
N LEU A 216 12.14 11.39 9.43
CA LEU A 216 13.44 12.06 9.48
C LEU A 216 14.31 11.70 8.26
N ASP A 217 14.39 10.43 7.89
CA ASP A 217 15.15 9.98 6.72
C ASP A 217 14.62 10.60 5.41
N LEU A 218 13.31 10.60 5.22
CA LEU A 218 12.68 11.23 4.06
C LEU A 218 12.96 12.75 4.02
N ALA A 219 12.88 13.43 5.17
CA ALA A 219 13.18 14.85 5.28
C ALA A 219 14.67 15.15 5.00
N CYS A 220 15.59 14.35 5.56
CA CYS A 220 17.01 14.50 5.29
C CYS A 220 17.33 14.26 3.81
N HIS A 221 16.72 13.23 3.20
CA HIS A 221 16.90 12.96 1.78
C HIS A 221 16.40 14.11 0.90
N ALA A 222 15.25 14.70 1.24
CA ALA A 222 14.62 15.78 0.47
C ALA A 222 15.36 17.12 0.62
N TRP A 223 15.76 17.48 1.84
CA TRP A 223 16.16 18.86 2.17
C TRP A 223 17.53 18.99 2.84
N CYS A 224 18.14 17.90 3.34
CA CYS A 224 19.42 17.95 4.05
C CYS A 224 20.30 16.72 3.76
N ARG A 225 20.67 16.56 2.51
CA ARG A 225 21.44 15.39 2.01
C ARG A 225 22.67 15.00 2.84
N PRO A 226 23.47 15.92 3.44
CA PRO A 226 24.58 15.54 4.32
C PRO A 226 24.17 14.67 5.51
N LEU A 227 22.94 14.82 6.02
CA LEU A 227 22.43 14.01 7.13
C LEU A 227 21.79 12.67 6.68
N ALA A 228 21.60 12.44 5.39
CA ALA A 228 21.01 11.21 4.88
C ALA A 228 21.85 9.96 5.20
N SER A 229 23.20 10.09 5.26
CA SER A 229 24.08 8.99 5.67
C SER A 229 23.92 8.61 7.14
N VAL A 230 23.59 9.57 7.99
CA VAL A 230 23.34 9.33 9.42
C VAL A 230 22.02 8.58 9.58
N THR A 231 20.95 9.03 8.93
CA THR A 231 19.64 8.34 8.98
C THR A 231 19.73 6.94 8.39
N GLU A 232 20.46 6.76 7.30
CA GLU A 232 20.76 5.44 6.74
C GLU A 232 21.46 4.52 7.74
N ALA A 233 22.49 5.02 8.44
CA ALA A 233 23.19 4.24 9.46
C ALA A 233 22.25 3.81 10.60
N LEU A 234 21.35 4.71 11.02
CA LEU A 234 20.35 4.43 12.06
C LEU A 234 19.27 3.42 11.61
N LEU A 235 18.98 3.32 10.30
CA LEU A 235 18.02 2.39 9.74
C LEU A 235 18.57 0.97 9.56
N LYS A 236 19.89 0.82 9.36
CA LYS A 236 20.55 -0.49 9.11
C LYS A 236 20.20 -1.58 10.14
N PRO A 237 20.20 -1.33 11.47
CA PRO A 237 19.83 -2.35 12.44
C PRO A 237 18.41 -2.87 12.26
N PHE A 238 17.44 -2.01 11.94
CA PHE A 238 16.04 -2.39 11.72
C PHE A 238 15.88 -3.23 10.46
N ALA A 239 16.49 -2.83 9.36
CA ALA A 239 16.50 -3.60 8.11
C ALA A 239 17.20 -4.95 8.29
N TYR A 240 18.29 -5.00 9.07
CA TYR A 240 18.97 -6.25 9.41
C TYR A 240 18.07 -7.19 10.22
N LEU A 241 17.42 -6.69 11.27
CA LEU A 241 16.50 -7.49 12.10
C LEU A 241 15.32 -8.01 11.28
N ASP A 242 14.71 -7.18 10.43
CA ASP A 242 13.59 -7.60 9.56
C ASP A 242 14.02 -8.72 8.58
N ARG A 243 15.26 -8.63 8.07
CA ARG A 243 15.79 -9.64 7.14
C ARG A 243 16.08 -10.98 7.82
N HIS A 244 16.64 -10.96 9.03
CA HIS A 244 17.19 -12.16 9.68
C HIS A 244 16.31 -12.74 10.79
N LEU A 245 15.32 -11.98 11.32
CA LEU A 245 14.43 -12.42 12.39
C LEU A 245 12.96 -12.38 11.95
N PRO A 246 12.42 -13.46 11.39
CA PRO A 246 11.02 -13.50 10.93
C PRO A 246 9.98 -13.08 11.99
N ALA A 247 10.30 -13.26 13.28
CA ALA A 247 9.41 -12.84 14.38
C ALA A 247 9.11 -11.33 14.38
N VAL A 248 10.07 -10.47 13.99
CA VAL A 248 9.85 -9.02 13.96
C VAL A 248 8.91 -8.58 12.85
N ARG A 249 8.76 -9.39 11.79
CA ARG A 249 7.82 -9.13 10.69
C ARG A 249 6.36 -9.14 11.11
N ARG A 250 6.07 -9.50 12.36
CA ARG A 250 4.74 -9.37 12.96
C ARG A 250 4.49 -8.01 13.60
N HIS A 251 5.52 -7.19 13.74
CA HIS A 251 5.51 -5.95 14.52
C HIS A 251 5.84 -4.69 13.72
N GLY A 252 5.73 -4.76 12.40
CA GLY A 252 6.02 -3.62 11.52
C GLY A 252 4.99 -2.50 11.62
N TYR A 253 5.37 -1.39 11.10
CA TYR A 253 4.62 -0.14 10.98
C TYR A 253 3.30 -0.29 10.21
N LEU A 254 3.28 -1.10 9.14
CA LEU A 254 2.09 -1.46 8.37
C LEU A 254 1.80 -2.95 8.52
N LEU A 255 0.57 -3.29 8.85
CA LEU A 255 0.06 -4.65 8.68
C LEU A 255 -0.04 -4.96 7.19
N ALA A 256 0.14 -6.22 6.84
CA ALA A 256 -0.12 -6.74 5.50
C ALA A 256 -0.86 -8.08 5.66
N THR A 257 -2.14 -8.11 5.29
CA THR A 257 -2.96 -9.31 5.28
C THR A 257 -3.09 -9.81 3.86
N VAL A 258 -2.66 -11.03 3.62
CA VAL A 258 -2.74 -11.71 2.33
C VAL A 258 -4.05 -12.48 2.27
N VAL A 259 -4.84 -12.22 1.25
CA VAL A 259 -6.18 -12.79 1.11
C VAL A 259 -6.40 -13.34 -0.29
N ARG A 260 -7.26 -14.35 -0.41
CA ARG A 260 -7.71 -14.92 -1.68
C ARG A 260 -9.21 -14.73 -1.84
N LYS A 261 -9.65 -14.41 -3.05
CA LYS A 261 -11.06 -14.53 -3.40
C LYS A 261 -11.37 -16.01 -3.67
N PRO A 262 -12.31 -16.64 -2.95
CA PRO A 262 -12.67 -18.05 -3.19
C PRO A 262 -12.97 -18.33 -4.65
N ALA A 263 -12.55 -19.49 -5.15
CA ALA A 263 -12.93 -19.97 -6.47
C ALA A 263 -14.44 -20.28 -6.51
N ILE A 264 -15.05 -20.18 -7.69
CA ILE A 264 -16.51 -20.38 -7.84
C ILE A 264 -16.93 -21.81 -7.44
N ALA A 265 -16.03 -22.79 -7.56
CA ALA A 265 -16.26 -24.20 -7.18
C ALA A 265 -16.34 -24.44 -5.66
N ASP A 266 -15.81 -23.53 -4.83
CA ASP A 266 -15.79 -23.69 -3.37
C ASP A 266 -17.06 -23.14 -2.67
N ARG A 267 -17.99 -22.57 -3.41
CA ARG A 267 -19.31 -22.23 -2.89
C ARG A 267 -20.18 -23.49 -2.88
N ALA A 268 -20.12 -24.28 -1.79
CA ALA A 268 -21.15 -25.27 -1.54
C ALA A 268 -22.53 -24.60 -1.69
N PRO A 269 -23.51 -25.26 -2.36
CA PRO A 269 -24.85 -24.70 -2.45
C PRO A 269 -25.34 -24.49 -1.01
N ALA A 270 -25.79 -23.25 -0.72
CA ALA A 270 -26.46 -22.97 0.52
C ALA A 270 -27.59 -24.02 0.64
N THR A 271 -27.47 -24.92 1.59
CA THR A 271 -28.58 -25.81 1.93
C THR A 271 -29.76 -24.92 2.31
N ALA A 272 -30.72 -24.82 1.42
CA ALA A 272 -31.97 -24.15 1.72
C ALA A 272 -32.63 -24.83 2.92
N PRO A 273 -33.27 -24.07 3.81
CA PRO A 273 -33.95 -24.58 4.98
C PRO A 273 -35.15 -25.50 4.65
#